data_40d601911245bdd354e1b3c045c074ca
#
_entry.id   40d601911245bdd354e1b3c045c074ca
#
_cell.length_a   1.000
_cell.length_b   1.000
_cell.length_c   1.000
_cell.angle_alpha   90.00
_cell.angle_beta   90.00
_cell.angle_gamma   90.00
#
_symmetry.space_group_name_H-M   'P 1'
#
loop_
_entity.id
_entity.type
_entity.pdbx_description
1 polymer ?
#
loop_
_entity_poly.entity_id
_entity_poly.type
_entity_poly.pdbx_seq_one_letter_code
_entity_poly.pdbx_strand_id
1 'polypeptide(L)'
;MKIKQVQSIIDQNAPLISNLANLSRVLMDLVEGTFWCGFYLVDEENNLYLGPYQGSLACTHIKYGHGVCGKSLELKKSLIVPDVHKFPGHIACSSLSNSEIVVPIIKDNKVIGVIDLDSTKFDNYTEDDKAFLEEVANIIANL
;
A
#
# COMPACT_ATOMS: atom_id res chain seq x y z
N MET A 1 10.58 17.78 -3.13
CA MET A 1 10.92 16.38 -3.50
C MET A 1 10.30 15.45 -2.50
N LYS A 2 9.31 14.68 -2.97
CA LYS A 2 8.53 13.78 -2.12
C LYS A 2 9.39 12.73 -1.40
N ILE A 3 10.38 12.17 -2.09
CA ILE A 3 11.20 11.10 -1.50
C ILE A 3 12.05 11.62 -0.33
N LYS A 4 12.52 12.87 -0.40
CA LYS A 4 13.26 13.46 0.71
C LYS A 4 12.38 13.64 1.94
N GLN A 5 11.10 13.97 1.75
CA GLN A 5 10.15 14.07 2.86
C GLN A 5 9.93 12.71 3.52
N VAL A 6 9.82 11.66 2.73
CA VAL A 6 9.74 10.29 3.24
C VAL A 6 10.98 9.94 4.05
N GLN A 7 12.15 10.18 3.49
CA GLN A 7 13.42 9.88 4.17
C GLN A 7 13.58 10.64 5.48
N SER A 8 13.09 11.88 5.54
CA SER A 8 13.26 12.75 6.70
C SER A 8 12.47 12.28 7.94
N ILE A 9 11.41 11.51 7.75
CA ILE A 9 10.57 11.06 8.88
C ILE A 9 10.91 9.65 9.35
N ILE A 10 11.80 8.95 8.67
CA ILE A 10 12.20 7.60 9.06
C ILE A 10 13.20 7.67 10.21
N ASP A 11 12.91 6.89 11.24
CA ASP A 11 13.77 6.72 12.40
C ASP A 11 14.41 5.33 12.34
N GLN A 12 15.72 5.29 12.08
CA GLN A 12 16.47 4.03 11.96
C GLN A 12 16.52 3.25 13.27
N ASN A 13 16.28 3.91 14.39
CA ASN A 13 16.31 3.28 15.71
C ASN A 13 14.93 2.84 16.19
N ALA A 14 13.87 3.17 15.45
CA ALA A 14 12.51 2.79 15.81
C ALA A 14 12.16 1.42 15.23
N PRO A 15 11.23 0.69 15.86
CA PRO A 15 10.66 -0.52 15.26
C PRO A 15 10.00 -0.19 13.91
N LEU A 16 10.00 -1.16 13.01
CA LEU A 16 9.40 -0.99 11.69
C LEU A 16 7.95 -0.46 11.78
N ILE A 17 7.17 -0.98 12.72
CA ILE A 17 5.76 -0.59 12.87
C ILE A 17 5.60 0.92 13.11
N SER A 18 6.51 1.53 13.85
CA SER A 18 6.47 2.98 14.13
C SER A 18 6.73 3.79 12.87
N ASN A 19 7.69 3.35 12.06
CA ASN A 19 7.95 3.98 10.77
C ASN A 19 6.75 3.83 9.82
N LEU A 20 6.14 2.66 9.77
CA LEU A 20 4.96 2.43 8.94
C LEU A 20 3.78 3.31 9.40
N ALA A 21 3.62 3.52 10.70
CA ALA A 21 2.57 4.38 11.22
C ALA A 21 2.71 5.81 10.70
N ASN A 22 3.91 6.39 10.80
CA ASN A 22 4.16 7.73 10.28
C ASN A 22 4.11 7.78 8.75
N LEU A 23 4.62 6.76 8.08
CA LEU A 23 4.57 6.70 6.61
C LEU A 23 3.14 6.64 6.09
N SER A 24 2.24 5.94 6.78
CA SER A 24 0.85 5.89 6.33
C SER A 24 0.21 7.30 6.30
N ARG A 25 0.57 8.17 7.23
CA ARG A 25 0.09 9.55 7.25
C ARG A 25 0.77 10.40 6.17
N VAL A 26 2.09 10.31 6.07
CA VAL A 26 2.86 11.12 5.13
C VAL A 26 2.50 10.79 3.68
N LEU A 27 2.36 9.51 3.36
CA LEU A 27 2.00 9.10 2.00
C LEU A 27 0.58 9.55 1.63
N MET A 28 -0.35 9.54 2.58
CA MET A 28 -1.68 10.07 2.33
C MET A 28 -1.63 11.56 1.94
N ASP A 29 -0.76 12.32 2.58
CA ASP A 29 -0.61 13.75 2.28
C ASP A 29 0.14 14.00 0.97
N LEU A 30 1.14 13.15 0.64
CA LEU A 30 2.00 13.35 -0.53
C LEU A 30 1.37 12.84 -1.84
N VAL A 31 0.48 11.85 -1.78
CA VAL A 31 -0.17 11.33 -2.98
C VAL A 31 -1.59 11.89 -3.06
N GLU A 32 -1.75 12.86 -3.95
CA GLU A 32 -2.98 13.63 -4.08
C GLU A 32 -4.17 12.74 -4.40
N GLY A 33 -5.34 13.08 -3.83
CA GLY A 33 -6.58 12.36 -4.07
C GLY A 33 -6.77 11.08 -3.23
N THR A 34 -5.83 10.77 -2.36
CA THR A 34 -5.89 9.57 -1.53
C THR A 34 -6.73 9.83 -0.28
N PHE A 35 -7.73 8.96 -0.01
CA PHE A 35 -8.53 9.06 1.20
C PHE A 35 -8.23 7.95 2.21
N TRP A 36 -7.51 6.91 1.78
CA TRP A 36 -7.07 5.81 2.62
C TRP A 36 -5.66 5.41 2.22
N CYS A 37 -4.78 5.25 3.19
CA CYS A 37 -3.40 4.83 2.95
C CYS A 37 -2.94 3.91 4.07
N GLY A 38 -2.47 2.74 3.72
CA GLY A 38 -2.01 1.81 4.75
C GLY A 38 -1.12 0.70 4.22
N PHE A 39 -0.72 -0.14 5.17
CA PHE A 39 0.15 -1.28 4.93
C PHE A 39 -0.58 -2.56 5.31
N TYR A 40 -0.50 -3.54 4.44
CA TYR A 40 -0.83 -4.92 4.78
C TYR A 40 0.46 -5.71 4.83
N LEU A 41 0.62 -6.52 5.88
CA LEU A 41 1.84 -7.27 6.11
C LEU A 41 1.58 -8.76 5.89
N VAL A 42 2.62 -9.47 5.44
CA VAL A 42 2.52 -10.91 5.15
C VAL A 42 2.67 -11.71 6.44
N ASP A 43 1.76 -12.64 6.68
CA ASP A 43 1.81 -13.54 7.82
C ASP A 43 2.52 -14.87 7.47
N GLU A 44 2.56 -15.79 8.44
CA GLU A 44 3.23 -17.07 8.27
C GLU A 44 2.58 -17.97 7.23
N GLU A 45 1.30 -17.77 6.95
CA GLU A 45 0.55 -18.53 5.96
C GLU A 45 0.57 -17.89 4.57
N ASN A 46 1.40 -16.85 4.38
CA ASN A 46 1.51 -16.08 3.15
C ASN A 46 0.21 -15.36 2.77
N ASN A 47 -0.58 -14.97 3.77
CA ASN A 47 -1.72 -14.09 3.63
C ASN A 47 -1.36 -12.70 4.17
N LEU A 48 -2.25 -11.73 3.96
CA LEU A 48 -2.05 -10.36 4.42
C LEU A 48 -2.90 -10.06 5.65
N TYR A 49 -2.33 -9.32 6.58
CA TYR A 49 -3.08 -8.76 7.71
C TYR A 49 -2.86 -7.25 7.78
N LEU A 50 -3.85 -6.55 8.31
CA LEU A 50 -3.82 -5.10 8.40
C LEU A 50 -2.70 -4.62 9.32
N GLY A 51 -1.86 -3.74 8.80
CA GLY A 51 -0.85 -3.01 9.54
C GLY A 51 -1.28 -1.55 9.79
N PRO A 52 -0.33 -0.67 10.06
CA PRO A 52 -0.63 0.75 10.25
C PRO A 52 -1.30 1.38 9.04
N TYR A 53 -2.31 2.22 9.28
CA TYR A 53 -3.04 2.89 8.21
C TYR A 53 -3.67 4.19 8.70
N GLN A 54 -4.12 4.99 7.74
CA GLN A 54 -4.90 6.21 7.94
C GLN A 54 -6.16 6.12 7.07
N GLY A 55 -7.29 6.48 7.66
CA GLY A 55 -8.57 6.47 6.96
C GLY A 55 -9.63 5.66 7.70
N SER A 56 -10.69 5.29 6.99
CA SER A 56 -11.80 4.52 7.55
C SER A 56 -11.38 3.09 7.90
N LEU A 57 -12.24 2.41 8.66
CA LEU A 57 -11.99 1.01 9.04
C LEU A 57 -11.78 0.15 7.79
N ALA A 58 -10.92 -0.84 7.93
CA ALA A 58 -10.46 -1.67 6.82
C ALA A 58 -10.63 -3.15 7.14
N CYS A 59 -10.53 -3.99 6.10
CA CYS A 59 -10.47 -5.44 6.28
C CYS A 59 -9.21 -5.80 7.08
N THR A 60 -9.35 -6.70 8.04
CA THR A 60 -8.21 -7.08 8.89
C THR A 60 -7.36 -8.20 8.30
N HIS A 61 -7.89 -8.94 7.34
CA HIS A 61 -7.22 -10.10 6.75
C HIS A 61 -7.59 -10.25 5.27
N ILE A 62 -6.60 -10.49 4.43
CA ILE A 62 -6.77 -10.67 2.99
C ILE A 62 -5.99 -11.91 2.56
N LYS A 63 -6.68 -12.84 1.90
CA LYS A 63 -6.05 -14.08 1.44
C LYS A 63 -5.16 -13.83 0.22
N TYR A 64 -4.09 -14.61 0.13
CA TYR A 64 -3.22 -14.67 -1.04
C TYR A 64 -4.03 -14.80 -2.32
N GLY A 65 -3.72 -13.96 -3.29
CA GLY A 65 -4.38 -13.95 -4.60
C GLY A 65 -5.77 -13.31 -4.65
N HIS A 66 -6.29 -12.81 -3.51
CA HIS A 66 -7.62 -12.22 -3.44
C HIS A 66 -7.54 -10.70 -3.38
N GLY A 67 -8.44 -10.02 -4.13
CA GLY A 67 -8.46 -8.57 -4.22
C GLY A 67 -7.21 -8.00 -4.86
N VAL A 68 -7.10 -6.67 -4.85
CA VAL A 68 -5.93 -6.00 -5.45
C VAL A 68 -4.67 -6.28 -4.62
N CYS A 69 -4.77 -6.17 -3.30
CA CYS A 69 -3.63 -6.43 -2.40
C CYS A 69 -3.14 -7.88 -2.50
N GLY A 70 -4.04 -8.84 -2.45
CA GLY A 70 -3.70 -10.26 -2.56
C GLY A 70 -3.13 -10.61 -3.92
N LYS A 71 -3.60 -9.96 -4.98
CA LYS A 71 -3.10 -10.17 -6.33
C LYS A 71 -1.70 -9.57 -6.49
N SER A 72 -1.44 -8.40 -5.92
CA SER A 72 -0.10 -7.80 -5.90
C SER A 72 0.90 -8.70 -5.17
N LEU A 73 0.49 -9.28 -4.06
CA LEU A 73 1.30 -10.27 -3.32
C LEU A 73 1.63 -11.48 -4.20
N GLU A 74 0.64 -12.03 -4.86
CA GLU A 74 0.80 -13.21 -5.73
C GLU A 74 1.73 -12.94 -6.90
N LEU A 75 1.51 -11.84 -7.61
CA LEU A 75 2.24 -11.49 -8.82
C LEU A 75 3.59 -10.83 -8.54
N LYS A 76 3.81 -10.37 -7.31
CA LYS A 76 4.99 -9.56 -6.92
C LYS A 76 5.15 -8.33 -7.79
N LYS A 77 4.03 -7.68 -8.11
CA LYS A 77 3.97 -6.52 -9.00
C LYS A 77 3.08 -5.43 -8.44
N SER A 78 3.44 -4.19 -8.75
CA SER A 78 2.58 -3.04 -8.50
C SER A 78 1.38 -3.08 -9.42
N LEU A 79 0.20 -2.72 -8.89
CA LEU A 79 -1.04 -2.71 -9.66
C LEU A 79 -1.69 -1.34 -9.53
N ILE A 80 -1.98 -0.70 -10.68
CA ILE A 80 -2.80 0.51 -10.75
C ILE A 80 -4.17 0.08 -11.24
N VAL A 81 -5.20 0.36 -10.44
CA VAL A 81 -6.58 -0.03 -10.76
C VAL A 81 -7.42 1.23 -10.94
N PRO A 82 -7.69 1.65 -12.19
CA PRO A 82 -8.46 2.88 -12.46
C PRO A 82 -9.90 2.82 -11.98
N ASP A 83 -10.50 1.63 -11.96
CA ASP A 83 -11.86 1.39 -11.51
C ASP A 83 -11.91 0.05 -10.78
N VAL A 84 -12.01 0.11 -9.45
CA VAL A 84 -12.01 -1.11 -8.61
C VAL A 84 -13.21 -2.00 -8.89
N HIS A 85 -14.32 -1.44 -9.36
CA HIS A 85 -15.54 -2.22 -9.64
C HIS A 85 -15.36 -3.14 -10.85
N LYS A 86 -14.36 -2.87 -11.69
CA LYS A 86 -14.02 -3.69 -12.86
C LYS A 86 -12.89 -4.67 -12.57
N PHE A 87 -12.29 -4.61 -11.39
CA PHE A 87 -11.17 -5.51 -11.03
C PHE A 87 -11.75 -6.87 -10.61
N PRO A 88 -11.33 -7.96 -11.30
CA PRO A 88 -11.85 -9.30 -10.98
C PRO A 88 -11.52 -9.69 -9.52
N GLY A 89 -12.54 -10.06 -8.76
CA GLY A 89 -12.36 -10.49 -7.38
C GLY A 89 -12.08 -9.36 -6.40
N HIS A 90 -12.38 -8.11 -6.76
CA HIS A 90 -12.19 -6.98 -5.85
C HIS A 90 -12.90 -7.18 -4.52
N ILE A 91 -12.18 -6.91 -3.42
CA ILE A 91 -12.72 -6.96 -2.07
C ILE A 91 -13.09 -5.55 -1.65
N ALA A 92 -14.38 -5.29 -1.45
CA ALA A 92 -14.89 -3.99 -1.07
C ALA A 92 -14.79 -3.80 0.45
N CYS A 93 -13.60 -3.43 0.96
CA CYS A 93 -13.42 -3.07 2.36
C CYS A 93 -13.96 -1.67 2.66
N SER A 94 -14.12 -0.83 1.63
CA SER A 94 -14.80 0.46 1.71
C SER A 94 -15.62 0.67 0.44
N SER A 95 -16.89 1.06 0.62
CA SER A 95 -17.78 1.38 -0.52
C SER A 95 -17.41 2.69 -1.20
N LEU A 96 -16.54 3.50 -0.60
CA LEU A 96 -16.14 4.82 -1.13
C LEU A 96 -14.98 4.73 -2.11
N SER A 97 -14.25 3.62 -2.14
CA SER A 97 -13.10 3.45 -3.01
C SER A 97 -13.54 3.27 -4.47
N ASN A 98 -12.96 4.06 -5.37
CA ASN A 98 -13.22 3.96 -6.81
C ASN A 98 -11.97 3.65 -7.62
N SER A 99 -10.79 4.06 -7.15
CA SER A 99 -9.52 3.63 -7.75
C SER A 99 -8.51 3.31 -6.66
N GLU A 100 -7.50 2.53 -7.02
CA GLU A 100 -6.55 1.99 -6.05
C GLU A 100 -5.18 1.80 -6.69
N ILE A 101 -4.13 1.94 -5.88
CA ILE A 101 -2.79 1.52 -6.25
C ILE A 101 -2.23 0.67 -5.12
N VAL A 102 -1.64 -0.46 -5.47
CA VAL A 102 -0.97 -1.36 -4.52
C VAL A 102 0.43 -1.63 -5.02
N VAL A 103 1.41 -1.47 -4.13
CA VAL A 103 2.83 -1.67 -4.43
C VAL A 103 3.41 -2.66 -3.43
N PRO A 104 4.03 -3.76 -3.90
CA PRO A 104 4.61 -4.75 -2.99
C PRO A 104 5.93 -4.26 -2.41
N ILE A 105 6.18 -4.61 -1.15
CA ILE A 105 7.45 -4.37 -0.48
C ILE A 105 8.22 -5.68 -0.54
N ILE A 106 9.31 -5.70 -1.32
CA ILE A 106 10.07 -6.92 -1.61
C ILE A 106 11.43 -6.84 -0.95
N LYS A 107 11.72 -7.81 -0.08
CA LYS A 107 13.02 -7.93 0.59
C LYS A 107 13.55 -9.35 0.35
N ASP A 108 14.77 -9.44 -0.18
CA ASP A 108 15.42 -10.74 -0.46
C ASP A 108 14.53 -11.65 -1.33
N ASN A 109 13.96 -11.09 -2.39
CA ASN A 109 13.06 -11.75 -3.35
C ASN A 109 11.72 -12.20 -2.75
N LYS A 110 11.40 -11.77 -1.54
CA LYS A 110 10.16 -12.14 -0.87
C LYS A 110 9.32 -10.90 -0.55
N VAL A 111 8.02 -10.97 -0.82
CA VAL A 111 7.09 -9.90 -0.43
C VAL A 111 6.88 -9.99 1.08
N ILE A 112 7.18 -8.88 1.78
CA ILE A 112 6.97 -8.78 3.23
C ILE A 112 5.70 -8.02 3.58
N GLY A 113 5.15 -7.30 2.61
CA GLY A 113 3.91 -6.54 2.76
C GLY A 113 3.61 -5.79 1.50
N VAL A 114 2.52 -5.02 1.52
CA VAL A 114 2.13 -4.14 0.41
C VAL A 114 1.79 -2.75 0.95
N ILE A 115 2.01 -1.75 0.09
CA ILE A 115 1.53 -0.38 0.30
C ILE A 115 0.23 -0.26 -0.47
N ASP A 116 -0.85 0.14 0.20
CA ASP A 116 -2.19 0.23 -0.41
C ASP A 116 -2.72 1.65 -0.25
N LEU A 117 -3.05 2.30 -1.36
CA LEU A 117 -3.67 3.61 -1.39
C LEU A 117 -4.98 3.55 -2.18
N ASP A 118 -6.02 4.15 -1.62
CA ASP A 118 -7.36 4.20 -2.22
C ASP A 118 -7.82 5.62 -2.42
N SER A 119 -8.53 5.86 -3.53
CA SER A 119 -9.13 7.15 -3.85
C SER A 119 -10.62 7.02 -4.11
N THR A 120 -11.37 8.06 -3.74
CA THR A 120 -12.79 8.16 -4.10
C THR A 120 -12.97 8.57 -5.56
N LYS A 121 -11.90 9.00 -6.22
CA LYS A 121 -11.92 9.36 -7.64
C LYS A 121 -11.58 8.15 -8.49
N PHE A 122 -12.19 8.07 -9.68
CA PHE A 122 -11.75 7.10 -10.68
C PHE A 122 -10.41 7.55 -11.27
N ASP A 123 -9.59 6.61 -11.68
CA ASP A 123 -8.33 6.85 -12.40
C ASP A 123 -7.43 7.89 -11.71
N ASN A 124 -7.35 7.84 -10.39
CA ASN A 124 -6.58 8.82 -9.61
C ASN A 124 -5.07 8.61 -9.68
N TYR A 125 -4.61 7.38 -9.81
CA TYR A 125 -3.19 7.05 -9.67
C TYR A 125 -2.49 6.92 -11.00
N THR A 126 -1.26 7.48 -11.08
CA THR A 126 -0.46 7.58 -12.30
C THR A 126 0.77 6.68 -12.24
N GLU A 127 1.47 6.52 -13.37
CA GLU A 127 2.75 5.83 -13.39
C GLU A 127 3.80 6.54 -12.53
N ASP A 128 3.72 7.86 -12.40
CA ASP A 128 4.61 8.60 -11.50
C ASP A 128 4.36 8.25 -10.04
N ASP A 129 3.09 8.10 -9.66
CA ASP A 129 2.73 7.64 -8.30
C ASP A 129 3.29 6.24 -8.04
N LYS A 130 3.18 5.35 -9.02
CA LYS A 130 3.73 4.00 -8.92
C LYS A 130 5.24 4.03 -8.71
N ALA A 131 5.96 4.81 -9.51
CA ALA A 131 7.41 4.93 -9.39
C ALA A 131 7.82 5.47 -8.02
N PHE A 132 7.12 6.48 -7.53
CA PHE A 132 7.36 7.04 -6.20
C PHE A 132 7.15 6.00 -5.10
N LEU A 133 6.02 5.29 -5.14
CA LEU A 133 5.68 4.29 -4.12
C LEU A 133 6.60 3.07 -4.19
N GLU A 134 7.08 2.70 -5.38
CA GLU A 134 8.08 1.64 -5.51
C GLU A 134 9.41 2.04 -4.86
N GLU A 135 9.78 3.30 -4.97
CA GLU A 135 10.95 3.84 -4.28
C GLU A 135 10.76 3.82 -2.76
N VAL A 136 9.58 4.19 -2.28
CA VAL A 136 9.24 4.10 -0.85
C VAL A 136 9.29 2.64 -0.36
N ALA A 137 8.75 1.72 -1.15
CA ALA A 137 8.78 0.30 -0.82
C ALA A 137 10.21 -0.22 -0.69
N ASN A 138 11.10 0.23 -1.56
CA ASN A 138 12.52 -0.14 -1.50
C ASN A 138 13.20 0.41 -0.24
N ILE A 139 12.88 1.64 0.14
CA ILE A 139 13.38 2.23 1.39
C ILE A 139 12.93 1.39 2.59
N ILE A 140 11.65 1.03 2.65
CA ILE A 140 11.10 0.21 3.74
C ILE A 140 11.80 -1.15 3.79
N ALA A 141 12.01 -1.78 2.64
CA ALA A 141 12.65 -3.10 2.57
C ALA A 141 14.09 -3.08 3.11
N ASN A 142 14.74 -1.93 3.13
CA ASN A 142 16.12 -1.77 3.57
C ASN A 142 16.25 -1.20 4.99
N LEU A 143 15.16 -1.07 5.70
CA LEU A 143 15.20 -0.60 7.10
C LEU A 143 15.70 -1.66 8.09
#